data_63d0304d7a496accfb5e141c346b7e96
#
_entry.id   63d0304d7a496accfb5e141c346b7e96
#
_cell.length_a   1.000
_cell.length_b   1.000
_cell.length_c   1.000
_cell.angle_alpha   90.00
_cell.angle_beta   90.00
_cell.angle_gamma   90.00
#
_symmetry.space_group_name_H-M   'P 1'
#
loop_
_entity.id
_entity.type
_entity.pdbx_description
1 polymer ?
#
loop_
_entity_poly.entity_id
_entity_poly.type
_entity_poly.pdbx_seq_one_letter_code
_entity_poly.pdbx_strand_id
1 'polypeptide(L)'
;MGTESGNNPVWSPDGRYVVYSGRGAGALYRVATDGGTRPELLLRSKTLVFAKSWSPDGRYLIYAQVYPGIGPDLFALPIGQPDAKPMALWQTPATSGQGEFSPDGRWIAVTSNESGQSEIYVIPLPPNPNGEKWGVSVGGGVMPRWRHDGKELFYISQDWKMMAVDVDMHPTFRSGTPHALFDTEMLDTGIRNGPMSWDIAPDGKRFLIITDKTQETSSLNVILNWTPKLRE
;
A
#
# COMPACT_ATOMS: atom_id res chain seq x y z
N MET A 1 16.38 2.10 27.34
CA MET A 1 15.11 1.81 26.62
C MET A 1 15.50 1.56 25.19
N GLY A 2 15.36 0.32 24.69
CA GLY A 2 15.68 0.01 23.31
C GLY A 2 14.65 0.69 22.41
N THR A 3 15.11 1.56 21.52
CA THR A 3 14.27 2.11 20.44
C THR A 3 13.99 0.95 19.49
N GLU A 4 12.79 0.35 19.55
CA GLU A 4 12.37 -0.59 18.55
C GLU A 4 12.23 0.18 17.24
N SER A 5 13.20 0.00 16.36
CA SER A 5 13.13 0.58 15.01
C SER A 5 12.20 -0.28 14.16
N GLY A 6 11.33 0.37 13.40
CA GLY A 6 10.37 -0.29 12.51
C GLY A 6 10.45 0.23 11.08
N ASN A 7 9.85 -0.52 10.17
CA ASN A 7 9.72 -0.19 8.76
C ASN A 7 8.23 -0.19 8.36
N ASN A 8 7.92 0.38 7.19
CA ASN A 8 6.58 0.37 6.60
C ASN A 8 5.49 0.91 7.55
N PRO A 9 5.59 2.17 7.99
CA PRO A 9 4.58 2.77 8.84
C PRO A 9 3.27 2.96 8.07
N VAL A 10 2.15 2.65 8.73
CA VAL A 10 0.79 2.85 8.22
C VAL A 10 -0.04 3.55 9.29
N TRP A 11 -0.61 4.69 8.96
CA TRP A 11 -1.48 5.45 9.85
C TRP A 11 -2.86 4.81 9.96
N SER A 12 -3.44 4.85 11.15
CA SER A 12 -4.87 4.57 11.31
C SER A 12 -5.69 5.68 10.66
N PRO A 13 -6.92 5.37 10.16
CA PRO A 13 -7.77 6.36 9.48
C PRO A 13 -8.12 7.58 10.35
N ASP A 14 -8.18 7.38 11.67
CA ASP A 14 -8.45 8.44 12.65
C ASP A 14 -7.19 9.19 13.12
N GLY A 15 -6.01 8.83 12.59
CA GLY A 15 -4.72 9.44 12.92
C GLY A 15 -4.20 9.16 14.34
N ARG A 16 -4.88 8.33 15.13
CA ARG A 16 -4.50 8.08 16.55
C ARG A 16 -3.43 7.01 16.73
N TYR A 17 -3.20 6.20 15.72
CA TYR A 17 -2.23 5.10 15.77
C TYR A 17 -1.37 5.04 14.52
N VAL A 18 -0.17 4.49 14.68
CA VAL A 18 0.69 4.02 13.58
C VAL A 18 0.96 2.54 13.79
N VAL A 19 0.75 1.73 12.76
CA VAL A 19 1.24 0.35 12.71
C VAL A 19 2.54 0.34 11.94
N TYR A 20 3.49 -0.48 12.39
CA TYR A 20 4.77 -0.65 11.70
C TYR A 20 5.27 -2.09 11.82
N SER A 21 6.14 -2.48 10.90
CA SER A 21 6.81 -3.79 10.91
C SER A 21 8.05 -3.72 11.77
N GLY A 22 8.17 -4.60 12.76
CA GLY A 22 9.35 -4.69 13.63
C GLY A 22 10.59 -5.12 12.85
N ARG A 23 11.75 -4.57 13.20
CA ARG A 23 13.01 -4.87 12.53
C ARG A 23 13.48 -6.30 12.82
N GLY A 24 13.67 -7.11 11.76
CA GLY A 24 14.25 -8.47 11.85
C GLY A 24 13.36 -9.52 12.52
N ALA A 25 12.20 -9.13 13.05
CA ALA A 25 11.22 -10.03 13.62
C ALA A 25 9.96 -10.04 12.76
N GLY A 26 9.38 -11.22 12.52
CA GLY A 26 8.09 -11.34 11.86
C GLY A 26 6.97 -10.82 12.78
N ALA A 27 6.89 -9.51 13.00
CA ALA A 27 5.94 -8.91 13.90
C ALA A 27 5.41 -7.56 13.39
N LEU A 28 4.13 -7.28 13.66
CA LEU A 28 3.50 -5.98 13.49
C LEU A 28 3.21 -5.40 14.87
N TYR A 29 3.54 -4.13 15.03
CA TYR A 29 3.31 -3.36 16.25
C TYR A 29 2.42 -2.16 15.96
N ARG A 30 1.65 -1.75 16.95
CA ARG A 30 0.85 -0.52 16.96
C ARG A 30 1.35 0.40 18.06
N VAL A 31 1.45 1.69 17.77
CA VAL A 31 1.80 2.73 18.74
C VAL A 31 0.83 3.89 18.61
N ALA A 32 0.42 4.46 19.75
CA ALA A 32 -0.40 5.68 19.75
C ALA A 32 0.44 6.91 19.38
N THR A 33 -0.15 7.84 18.65
CA THR A 33 0.52 9.05 18.13
C THR A 33 0.69 10.13 19.19
N ASP A 34 0.05 9.99 20.35
CA ASP A 34 0.20 10.91 21.51
C ASP A 34 1.54 10.75 22.25
N GLY A 35 2.33 9.73 21.90
CA GLY A 35 3.63 9.47 22.49
C GLY A 35 3.61 8.85 23.89
N GLY A 36 2.42 8.55 24.44
CA GLY A 36 2.24 8.13 25.84
C GLY A 36 2.33 6.63 26.11
N THR A 37 2.23 5.79 25.08
CA THR A 37 2.09 4.34 25.26
C THR A 37 3.24 3.53 24.66
N ARG A 38 3.51 2.35 25.28
CA ARG A 38 4.44 1.38 24.68
C ARG A 38 3.81 0.76 23.44
N PRO A 39 4.63 0.36 22.43
CA PRO A 39 4.13 -0.39 21.30
C PRO A 39 3.39 -1.66 21.72
N GLU A 40 2.21 -1.86 21.14
CA GLU A 40 1.40 -3.06 21.31
C GLU A 40 1.69 -4.03 20.18
N LEU A 41 1.92 -5.31 20.51
CA LEU A 41 2.07 -6.37 19.52
C LEU A 41 0.70 -6.73 18.93
N LEU A 42 0.53 -6.53 17.61
CA LEU A 42 -0.69 -6.93 16.89
C LEU A 42 -0.59 -8.33 16.28
N LEU A 43 0.56 -8.67 15.75
CA LEU A 43 0.79 -9.93 15.06
C LEU A 43 2.22 -10.41 15.29
N ARG A 44 2.39 -11.71 15.53
CA ARG A 44 3.68 -12.40 15.49
C ARG A 44 3.64 -13.53 14.46
N SER A 45 4.65 -13.56 13.59
CA SER A 45 4.84 -14.55 12.54
C SER A 45 6.24 -15.18 12.63
N LYS A 46 6.40 -16.39 12.08
CA LYS A 46 7.71 -17.04 11.90
C LYS A 46 8.48 -16.50 10.69
N THR A 47 7.82 -15.76 9.83
CA THR A 47 8.37 -15.17 8.61
C THR A 47 8.21 -13.65 8.65
N LEU A 48 8.90 -12.93 7.75
CA LEU A 48 8.79 -11.47 7.69
C LEU A 48 7.37 -11.04 7.33
N VAL A 49 6.90 -9.99 8.00
CA VAL A 49 5.60 -9.36 7.75
C VAL A 49 5.77 -7.86 7.56
N PHE A 50 5.04 -7.28 6.60
CA PHE A 50 5.11 -5.87 6.25
C PHE A 50 3.72 -5.26 6.19
N ALA A 51 3.45 -4.26 7.03
CA ALA A 51 2.22 -3.49 6.98
C ALA A 51 2.11 -2.75 5.63
N LYS A 52 0.88 -2.65 5.09
CA LYS A 52 0.62 -2.09 3.76
C LYS A 52 -0.44 -0.99 3.76
N SER A 53 -1.64 -1.29 4.19
CA SER A 53 -2.78 -0.37 4.16
C SER A 53 -3.74 -0.67 5.29
N TRP A 54 -4.37 0.36 5.82
CA TRP A 54 -5.43 0.25 6.83
C TRP A 54 -6.79 0.55 6.18
N SER A 55 -7.82 -0.26 6.47
CA SER A 55 -9.15 0.01 5.92
C SER A 55 -9.72 1.33 6.45
N PRO A 56 -10.46 2.10 5.63
CA PRO A 56 -11.01 3.40 6.03
C PRO A 56 -11.91 3.35 7.27
N ASP A 57 -12.56 2.22 7.52
CA ASP A 57 -13.39 1.99 8.71
C ASP A 57 -12.60 1.52 9.95
N GLY A 58 -11.28 1.40 9.83
CA GLY A 58 -10.38 0.98 10.91
C GLY A 58 -10.42 -0.50 11.28
N ARG A 59 -11.23 -1.33 10.61
CA ARG A 59 -11.45 -2.73 11.02
C ARG A 59 -10.38 -3.71 10.56
N TYR A 60 -9.67 -3.41 9.47
CA TYR A 60 -8.70 -4.31 8.87
C TYR A 60 -7.39 -3.61 8.53
N LEU A 61 -6.29 -4.34 8.71
CA LEU A 61 -4.96 -3.95 8.24
C LEU A 61 -4.50 -4.97 7.19
N ILE A 62 -4.17 -4.51 5.97
CA ILE A 62 -3.48 -5.35 5.00
C ILE A 62 -2.01 -5.46 5.39
N TYR A 63 -1.49 -6.67 5.34
CA TYR A 63 -0.05 -6.92 5.46
C TYR A 63 0.40 -7.98 4.46
N ALA A 64 1.65 -7.87 4.04
CA ALA A 64 2.33 -8.90 3.26
C ALA A 64 3.10 -9.82 4.19
N GLN A 65 2.99 -11.14 4.01
CA GLN A 65 3.78 -12.16 4.69
C GLN A 65 4.71 -12.82 3.69
N VAL A 66 6.02 -12.77 3.93
CA VAL A 66 7.03 -13.29 2.99
C VAL A 66 7.38 -14.72 3.34
N TYR A 67 7.19 -15.62 2.41
CA TYR A 67 7.59 -17.02 2.51
C TYR A 67 8.88 -17.25 1.75
N PRO A 68 9.93 -17.82 2.38
CA PRO A 68 11.19 -18.13 1.71
C PRO A 68 10.98 -19.00 0.47
N GLY A 69 11.51 -18.55 -0.69
CA GLY A 69 11.43 -19.30 -1.94
C GLY A 69 10.10 -19.23 -2.70
N ILE A 70 9.05 -18.62 -2.11
CA ILE A 70 7.72 -18.50 -2.73
C ILE A 70 7.42 -17.02 -3.03
N GLY A 71 7.76 -16.13 -2.11
CA GLY A 71 7.45 -14.70 -2.17
C GLY A 71 6.38 -14.28 -1.15
N PRO A 72 5.92 -13.03 -1.21
CA PRO A 72 4.90 -12.53 -0.29
C PRO A 72 3.48 -12.89 -0.73
N ASP A 73 2.64 -13.22 0.26
CA ASP A 73 1.18 -13.29 0.17
C ASP A 73 0.54 -12.15 0.95
N LEU A 74 -0.67 -11.77 0.59
CA LEU A 74 -1.43 -10.71 1.24
C LEU A 74 -2.52 -11.26 2.17
N PHE A 75 -2.60 -10.65 3.34
CA PHE A 75 -3.59 -10.97 4.36
C PHE A 75 -4.25 -9.70 4.89
N ALA A 76 -5.51 -9.80 5.33
CA ALA A 76 -6.18 -8.80 6.14
C ALA A 76 -6.22 -9.26 7.61
N LEU A 77 -5.62 -8.49 8.50
CA LEU A 77 -5.64 -8.67 9.94
C LEU A 77 -6.81 -7.88 10.52
N PRO A 78 -7.80 -8.53 11.18
CA PRO A 78 -8.84 -7.82 11.91
C PRO A 78 -8.25 -7.04 13.10
N ILE A 79 -8.60 -5.77 13.21
CA ILE A 79 -8.13 -4.88 14.29
C ILE A 79 -9.19 -4.81 15.39
N GLY A 80 -8.74 -4.84 16.66
CA GLY A 80 -9.65 -4.79 17.81
C GLY A 80 -10.36 -6.11 18.14
N GLN A 81 -9.95 -7.20 17.49
CA GLN A 81 -10.47 -8.55 17.73
C GLN A 81 -9.29 -9.50 18.05
N PRO A 82 -8.90 -9.66 19.32
CA PRO A 82 -7.64 -10.33 19.70
C PRO A 82 -7.50 -11.77 19.21
N ASP A 83 -8.61 -12.51 19.09
CA ASP A 83 -8.62 -13.93 18.70
C ASP A 83 -8.96 -14.15 17.22
N ALA A 84 -9.18 -13.07 16.46
CA ALA A 84 -9.52 -13.17 15.07
C ALA A 84 -8.30 -13.56 14.22
N LYS A 85 -8.49 -14.57 13.36
CA LYS A 85 -7.44 -15.01 12.46
C LYS A 85 -7.34 -14.07 11.24
N PRO A 86 -6.12 -13.81 10.75
CA PRO A 86 -5.94 -13.13 9.48
C PRO A 86 -6.68 -13.84 8.35
N MET A 87 -7.31 -13.07 7.49
CA MET A 87 -7.99 -13.55 6.29
C MET A 87 -7.02 -13.45 5.11
N ALA A 88 -6.83 -14.54 4.39
CA ALA A 88 -6.06 -14.53 3.14
C ALA A 88 -6.80 -13.71 2.07
N LEU A 89 -6.13 -12.73 1.51
CA LEU A 89 -6.69 -11.87 0.44
C LEU A 89 -6.33 -12.39 -0.93
N TRP A 90 -5.10 -12.88 -1.07
CA TRP A 90 -4.56 -13.34 -2.33
C TRP A 90 -3.60 -14.49 -2.07
N GLN A 91 -3.98 -15.68 -2.52
CA GLN A 91 -3.17 -16.89 -2.42
C GLN A 91 -3.06 -17.51 -3.82
N THR A 92 -1.96 -17.23 -4.48
CA THR A 92 -1.60 -17.86 -5.76
C THR A 92 -0.13 -18.29 -5.67
N PRO A 93 0.35 -19.20 -6.54
CA PRO A 93 1.79 -19.48 -6.64
C PRO A 93 2.63 -18.26 -7.03
N ALA A 94 1.96 -17.18 -7.44
CA ALA A 94 2.54 -15.92 -7.82
C ALA A 94 2.79 -15.02 -6.59
N THR A 95 3.79 -14.15 -6.66
CA THR A 95 4.06 -13.19 -5.60
C THR A 95 3.11 -11.99 -5.68
N SER A 96 2.55 -11.59 -4.55
CA SER A 96 1.75 -10.37 -4.42
C SER A 96 2.22 -9.56 -3.21
N GLY A 97 2.94 -8.48 -3.46
CA GLY A 97 3.65 -7.75 -2.41
C GLY A 97 3.01 -6.46 -1.93
N GLN A 98 2.02 -5.93 -2.65
CA GLN A 98 1.40 -4.64 -2.37
C GLN A 98 -0.11 -4.76 -2.42
N GLY A 99 -0.78 -4.12 -1.46
CA GLY A 99 -2.22 -4.09 -1.38
C GLY A 99 -2.68 -2.79 -0.72
N GLU A 100 -3.70 -2.15 -1.28
CA GLU A 100 -4.28 -0.92 -0.78
C GLU A 100 -5.79 -0.95 -0.82
N PHE A 101 -6.43 -0.56 0.28
CA PHE A 101 -7.88 -0.42 0.35
C PHE A 101 -8.36 0.74 -0.52
N SER A 102 -9.49 0.53 -1.20
CA SER A 102 -10.24 1.64 -1.79
C SER A 102 -10.78 2.58 -0.71
N PRO A 103 -11.06 3.85 -1.04
CA PRO A 103 -11.58 4.82 -0.08
C PRO A 103 -12.91 4.42 0.56
N ASP A 104 -13.71 3.60 -0.09
CA ASP A 104 -14.97 3.05 0.46
C ASP A 104 -14.79 1.73 1.22
N GLY A 105 -13.55 1.19 1.25
CA GLY A 105 -13.20 -0.04 1.98
C GLY A 105 -13.73 -1.34 1.39
N ARG A 106 -14.40 -1.31 0.22
CA ARG A 106 -15.01 -2.51 -0.39
C ARG A 106 -14.09 -3.26 -1.35
N TRP A 107 -13.04 -2.58 -1.82
CA TRP A 107 -12.12 -3.11 -2.81
C TRP A 107 -10.68 -3.01 -2.33
N ILE A 108 -9.83 -3.86 -2.87
CA ILE A 108 -8.40 -3.84 -2.63
C ILE A 108 -7.68 -3.87 -3.97
N ALA A 109 -6.84 -2.87 -4.24
CA ALA A 109 -5.91 -2.91 -5.35
C ALA A 109 -4.67 -3.69 -4.93
N VAL A 110 -4.25 -4.66 -5.73
CA VAL A 110 -3.10 -5.53 -5.46
C VAL A 110 -2.14 -5.56 -6.64
N THR A 111 -0.85 -5.70 -6.36
CA THR A 111 0.15 -6.06 -7.37
C THR A 111 0.37 -7.56 -7.34
N SER A 112 0.26 -8.26 -8.48
CA SER A 112 0.55 -9.69 -8.59
C SER A 112 1.25 -10.01 -9.90
N ASN A 113 2.15 -10.99 -9.88
CA ASN A 113 2.85 -11.47 -11.09
C ASN A 113 2.27 -12.77 -11.66
N GLU A 114 1.04 -13.11 -11.37
CA GLU A 114 0.38 -14.34 -11.82
C GLU A 114 0.25 -14.45 -13.35
N SER A 115 0.24 -13.33 -14.06
CA SER A 115 0.25 -13.28 -15.53
C SER A 115 1.64 -13.48 -16.16
N GLY A 116 2.69 -13.71 -15.34
CA GLY A 116 4.08 -13.78 -15.77
C GLY A 116 4.85 -12.47 -15.60
N GLN A 117 4.17 -11.37 -15.37
CA GLN A 117 4.73 -10.06 -15.01
C GLN A 117 3.87 -9.39 -13.93
N SER A 118 4.44 -8.39 -13.24
CA SER A 118 3.68 -7.65 -12.24
C SER A 118 2.59 -6.80 -12.89
N GLU A 119 1.34 -7.04 -12.52
CA GLU A 119 0.15 -6.31 -12.96
C GLU A 119 -0.69 -5.87 -11.76
N ILE A 120 -1.52 -4.87 -11.97
CA ILE A 120 -2.48 -4.40 -10.99
C ILE A 120 -3.81 -5.11 -11.18
N TYR A 121 -4.30 -5.69 -10.11
CA TYR A 121 -5.64 -6.27 -10.02
C TYR A 121 -6.44 -5.59 -8.92
N VAL A 122 -7.76 -5.64 -9.03
CA VAL A 122 -8.68 -5.25 -7.96
C VAL A 122 -9.49 -6.46 -7.54
N ILE A 123 -9.64 -6.64 -6.24
CA ILE A 123 -10.44 -7.72 -5.62
C ILE A 123 -11.45 -7.14 -4.63
N PRO A 124 -12.58 -7.82 -4.39
CA PRO A 124 -13.54 -7.39 -3.37
C PRO A 124 -13.05 -7.70 -1.96
N LEU A 125 -13.59 -7.01 -0.96
CA LEU A 125 -13.47 -7.35 0.45
C LEU A 125 -14.87 -7.63 1.05
N PRO A 126 -15.12 -8.83 1.61
CA PRO A 126 -14.22 -9.99 1.67
C PRO A 126 -13.93 -10.55 0.27
N PRO A 127 -12.79 -11.26 0.10
CA PRO A 127 -12.48 -11.91 -1.16
C PRO A 127 -13.59 -12.88 -1.57
N ASN A 128 -13.95 -12.85 -2.84
CA ASN A 128 -14.94 -13.79 -3.37
C ASN A 128 -14.34 -15.21 -3.39
N PRO A 129 -15.04 -16.22 -2.86
CA PRO A 129 -14.60 -17.62 -2.89
C PRO A 129 -14.29 -18.14 -4.30
N ASN A 130 -14.94 -17.56 -5.33
CA ASN A 130 -14.69 -17.89 -6.74
C ASN A 130 -13.45 -17.23 -7.34
N GLY A 131 -12.70 -16.44 -6.56
CA GLY A 131 -11.50 -15.75 -7.02
C GLY A 131 -11.77 -14.63 -8.01
N GLU A 132 -12.92 -13.96 -7.90
CA GLU A 132 -13.28 -12.84 -8.77
C GLU A 132 -12.29 -11.68 -8.60
N LYS A 133 -11.76 -11.20 -9.71
CA LYS A 133 -10.79 -10.13 -9.78
C LYS A 133 -10.88 -9.38 -11.10
N TRP A 134 -10.45 -8.14 -11.10
CA TRP A 134 -10.43 -7.29 -12.29
C TRP A 134 -8.99 -6.85 -12.57
N GLY A 135 -8.50 -7.12 -13.79
CA GLY A 135 -7.23 -6.58 -14.26
C GLY A 135 -7.38 -5.09 -14.57
N VAL A 136 -6.44 -4.28 -14.08
CA VAL A 136 -6.45 -2.82 -14.26
C VAL A 136 -5.31 -2.36 -15.16
N SER A 137 -4.10 -2.86 -14.93
CA SER A 137 -2.96 -2.51 -15.77
C SER A 137 -2.83 -3.41 -16.99
N VAL A 138 -2.13 -2.92 -18.00
CA VAL A 138 -1.79 -3.66 -19.22
C VAL A 138 -0.32 -3.38 -19.54
N GLY A 139 0.48 -4.44 -19.70
CA GLY A 139 1.90 -4.32 -19.99
C GLY A 139 2.78 -4.00 -18.78
N GLY A 140 2.28 -4.30 -17.59
CA GLY A 140 2.99 -4.14 -16.33
C GLY A 140 2.46 -3.00 -15.44
N GLY A 141 2.44 -3.27 -14.14
CA GLY A 141 2.01 -2.29 -13.14
C GLY A 141 2.41 -2.70 -11.73
N VAL A 142 2.85 -1.72 -10.93
CA VAL A 142 3.23 -1.88 -9.53
C VAL A 142 2.78 -0.67 -8.70
N MET A 143 2.76 -0.83 -7.38
CA MET A 143 2.53 0.27 -6.42
C MET A 143 1.20 1.02 -6.64
N PRO A 144 0.04 0.33 -6.62
CA PRO A 144 -1.24 0.99 -6.82
C PRO A 144 -1.56 1.97 -5.69
N ARG A 145 -2.24 3.08 -6.04
CA ARG A 145 -2.82 4.07 -5.12
C ARG A 145 -4.16 4.54 -5.62
N TRP A 146 -5.15 4.55 -4.76
CA TRP A 146 -6.45 5.12 -5.06
C TRP A 146 -6.44 6.65 -4.92
N ARG A 147 -7.10 7.35 -5.84
CA ARG A 147 -7.49 8.73 -5.57
C ARG A 147 -8.48 8.74 -4.40
N HIS A 148 -8.39 9.74 -3.54
CA HIS A 148 -9.17 9.81 -2.31
C HIS A 148 -10.70 9.77 -2.53
N ASP A 149 -11.20 10.25 -3.67
CA ASP A 149 -12.62 10.19 -4.04
C ASP A 149 -13.03 8.85 -4.72
N GLY A 150 -12.09 7.94 -4.90
CA GLY A 150 -12.32 6.62 -5.47
C GLY A 150 -12.63 6.60 -6.98
N LYS A 151 -12.39 7.68 -7.71
CA LYS A 151 -12.69 7.77 -9.15
C LYS A 151 -11.52 7.41 -10.05
N GLU A 152 -10.32 7.33 -9.51
CA GLU A 152 -9.11 6.93 -10.24
C GLU A 152 -8.25 6.00 -9.39
N LEU A 153 -7.53 5.14 -10.08
CA LEU A 153 -6.45 4.33 -9.55
C LEU A 153 -5.17 4.71 -10.27
N PHE A 154 -4.12 5.01 -9.51
CA PHE A 154 -2.80 5.32 -10.04
C PHE A 154 -1.87 4.15 -9.80
N TYR A 155 -0.87 3.98 -10.66
CA TYR A 155 0.17 2.97 -10.50
C TYR A 155 1.42 3.34 -11.31
N ILE A 156 2.52 2.68 -11.05
CA ILE A 156 3.76 2.82 -11.81
C ILE A 156 3.83 1.71 -12.85
N SER A 157 4.00 2.07 -14.13
CA SER A 157 4.18 1.12 -15.23
C SER A 157 5.57 0.48 -15.22
N GLN A 158 5.77 -0.50 -16.10
CA GLN A 158 7.06 -1.19 -16.22
C GLN A 158 8.17 -0.25 -16.70
N ASP A 159 7.86 0.75 -17.50
CA ASP A 159 8.77 1.79 -17.99
C ASP A 159 8.80 3.05 -17.12
N TRP A 160 8.43 2.92 -15.83
CA TRP A 160 8.52 3.96 -14.79
C TRP A 160 7.66 5.21 -15.03
N LYS A 161 6.55 5.07 -15.73
CA LYS A 161 5.57 6.14 -15.87
C LYS A 161 4.53 6.09 -14.77
N MET A 162 4.10 7.24 -14.30
CA MET A 162 2.87 7.37 -13.53
C MET A 162 1.69 7.15 -14.46
N MET A 163 0.90 6.16 -14.14
CA MET A 163 -0.31 5.79 -14.89
C MET A 163 -1.56 6.17 -14.10
N ALA A 164 -2.61 6.55 -14.79
CA ALA A 164 -3.94 6.75 -14.22
C ALA A 164 -4.98 5.92 -14.97
N VAL A 165 -5.97 5.45 -14.23
CA VAL A 165 -7.11 4.69 -14.75
C VAL A 165 -8.37 5.21 -14.08
N ASP A 166 -9.34 5.67 -14.87
CA ASP A 166 -10.69 5.93 -14.36
C ASP A 166 -11.32 4.65 -13.85
N VAL A 167 -11.95 4.71 -12.68
CA VAL A 167 -12.63 3.56 -12.10
C VAL A 167 -14.04 3.92 -11.63
N ASP A 168 -14.95 2.94 -11.74
CA ASP A 168 -16.26 2.96 -11.14
C ASP A 168 -16.37 1.77 -10.18
N MET A 169 -16.66 2.06 -8.92
CA MET A 169 -16.76 1.06 -7.86
C MET A 169 -18.20 0.61 -7.59
N HIS A 170 -19.20 1.10 -8.35
CA HIS A 170 -20.61 0.86 -8.09
C HIS A 170 -21.40 0.44 -9.35
N PRO A 171 -22.30 -0.54 -9.26
CA PRO A 171 -22.50 -1.51 -8.17
C PRO A 171 -21.41 -2.58 -8.12
N THR A 172 -20.66 -2.76 -9.21
CA THR A 172 -19.51 -3.66 -9.36
C THR A 172 -18.31 -2.85 -9.83
N PHE A 173 -17.11 -3.35 -9.59
CA PHE A 173 -15.90 -2.69 -10.05
C PHE A 173 -15.80 -2.70 -11.58
N ARG A 174 -15.41 -1.56 -12.15
CA ARG A 174 -15.05 -1.39 -13.56
C ARG A 174 -13.85 -0.46 -13.66
N SER A 175 -13.00 -0.70 -14.62
CA SER A 175 -11.87 0.17 -14.95
C SER A 175 -11.94 0.62 -16.41
N GLY A 176 -11.52 1.85 -16.66
CA GLY A 176 -11.29 2.40 -17.99
C GLY A 176 -9.98 1.91 -18.60
N THR A 177 -9.53 2.61 -19.64
CA THR A 177 -8.22 2.35 -20.28
C THR A 177 -7.14 3.13 -19.56
N PRO A 178 -6.03 2.47 -19.14
CA PRO A 178 -4.89 3.15 -18.55
C PRO A 178 -4.28 4.20 -19.49
N HIS A 179 -3.88 5.33 -18.95
CA HIS A 179 -3.15 6.36 -19.67
C HIS A 179 -1.98 6.91 -18.85
N ALA A 180 -0.91 7.29 -19.52
CA ALA A 180 0.28 7.83 -18.87
C ALA A 180 0.07 9.30 -18.51
N LEU A 181 0.50 9.71 -17.32
CA LEU A 181 0.51 11.09 -16.89
C LEU A 181 1.88 11.75 -17.14
N PHE A 182 2.96 11.12 -16.66
CA PHE A 182 4.32 11.61 -16.77
C PHE A 182 5.36 10.53 -16.45
N ASP A 183 6.62 10.74 -16.82
CA ASP A 183 7.76 9.91 -16.44
C ASP A 183 8.18 10.22 -14.99
N THR A 184 8.33 9.18 -14.14
CA THR A 184 8.50 9.40 -12.69
C THR A 184 9.94 9.67 -12.28
N GLU A 185 10.94 9.38 -13.12
CA GLU A 185 12.36 9.39 -12.74
C GLU A 185 12.67 8.62 -11.45
N MET A 186 11.80 7.67 -11.09
CA MET A 186 12.02 6.83 -9.91
C MET A 186 13.22 5.94 -10.13
N LEU A 187 13.98 5.72 -9.05
CA LEU A 187 15.05 4.75 -9.06
C LEU A 187 14.52 3.34 -9.31
N ASP A 188 15.11 2.67 -10.28
CA ASP A 188 15.01 1.22 -10.36
C ASP A 188 15.91 0.59 -9.29
N THR A 189 15.39 0.52 -8.07
CA THR A 189 16.10 -0.16 -6.96
C THR A 189 16.11 -1.67 -7.11
N GLY A 190 15.57 -2.21 -8.21
CA GLY A 190 15.34 -3.65 -8.38
C GLY A 190 14.26 -4.23 -7.47
N ILE A 191 13.68 -3.43 -6.58
CA ILE A 191 12.70 -3.85 -5.57
C ILE A 191 11.30 -3.36 -5.99
N ARG A 192 10.75 -3.95 -7.03
CA ARG A 192 9.38 -3.62 -7.52
C ARG A 192 8.27 -3.92 -6.49
N ASN A 193 8.55 -4.74 -5.50
CA ASN A 193 7.66 -5.05 -4.37
C ASN A 193 8.15 -4.47 -3.04
N GLY A 194 9.06 -3.51 -3.09
CA GLY A 194 9.62 -2.81 -1.94
C GLY A 194 8.64 -1.87 -1.23
N PRO A 195 9.14 -1.03 -0.30
CA PRO A 195 8.33 0.01 0.31
C PRO A 195 7.81 0.97 -0.75
N MET A 196 6.62 1.54 -0.51
CA MET A 196 6.05 2.54 -1.40
C MET A 196 7.00 3.73 -1.51
N SER A 197 7.36 4.08 -2.73
CA SER A 197 8.29 5.17 -3.03
C SER A 197 7.59 6.43 -3.54
N TRP A 198 6.26 6.45 -3.49
CA TRP A 198 5.46 7.59 -3.88
C TRP A 198 4.13 7.63 -3.12
N ASP A 199 3.51 8.79 -3.08
CA ASP A 199 2.20 9.02 -2.50
C ASP A 199 1.46 10.13 -3.28
N ILE A 200 0.14 10.23 -3.06
CA ILE A 200 -0.72 11.21 -3.72
C ILE A 200 -1.39 12.12 -2.71
N ALA A 201 -1.43 13.41 -3.00
CA ALA A 201 -2.17 14.36 -2.18
C ALA A 201 -3.69 14.09 -2.26
N PRO A 202 -4.46 14.42 -1.20
CA PRO A 202 -5.90 14.15 -1.16
C PRO A 202 -6.70 14.77 -2.32
N ASP A 203 -6.18 15.84 -2.93
CA ASP A 203 -6.79 16.50 -4.09
C ASP A 203 -6.61 15.72 -5.41
N GLY A 204 -5.79 14.65 -5.41
CA GLY A 204 -5.50 13.84 -6.59
C GLY A 204 -4.66 14.54 -7.66
N LYS A 205 -4.11 15.73 -7.40
CA LYS A 205 -3.43 16.56 -8.40
C LYS A 205 -1.91 16.66 -8.19
N ARG A 206 -1.41 16.24 -7.04
CA ARG A 206 0.00 16.34 -6.68
C ARG A 206 0.51 14.99 -6.21
N PHE A 207 1.69 14.65 -6.69
CA PHE A 207 2.36 13.40 -6.36
C PHE A 207 3.65 13.70 -5.61
N LEU A 208 3.91 12.95 -4.54
CA LEU A 208 5.21 12.91 -3.87
C LEU A 208 5.94 11.67 -4.36
N ILE A 209 7.12 11.85 -4.93
CA ILE A 209 7.92 10.75 -5.49
C ILE A 209 9.32 10.81 -4.90
N ILE A 210 9.85 9.68 -4.46
CA ILE A 210 11.22 9.56 -4.01
C ILE A 210 12.08 9.25 -5.22
N THR A 211 12.98 10.18 -5.57
CA THR A 211 13.96 10.02 -6.65
C THR A 211 15.37 10.09 -6.07
N ASP A 212 16.34 9.40 -6.67
CA ASP A 212 17.75 9.58 -6.34
C ASP A 212 18.38 10.56 -7.34
N LYS A 213 18.45 11.82 -6.96
CA LYS A 213 19.33 12.76 -7.64
C LYS A 213 20.68 12.72 -6.96
N THR A 214 21.58 11.87 -7.42
CA THR A 214 23.01 11.83 -7.01
C THR A 214 23.75 13.10 -7.45
N GLN A 215 23.26 14.27 -7.11
CA GLN A 215 24.01 15.51 -7.17
C GLN A 215 23.61 16.40 -6.00
N GLU A 216 24.58 16.59 -5.11
CA GLU A 216 24.63 17.51 -3.98
C GLU A 216 23.81 17.12 -2.75
N THR A 217 24.52 16.96 -1.64
CA THR A 217 24.07 16.81 -0.23
C THR A 217 22.56 16.90 -0.03
N SER A 218 21.87 15.77 -0.10
CA SER A 218 20.44 15.71 0.13
C SER A 218 20.14 15.86 1.63
N SER A 219 19.75 17.06 2.02
CA SER A 219 19.01 17.25 3.28
C SER A 219 17.57 16.84 3.06
N LEU A 220 17.06 15.90 3.87
CA LEU A 220 15.63 15.61 3.92
C LEU A 220 14.94 16.82 4.58
N ASN A 221 14.23 17.62 3.79
CA ASN A 221 13.42 18.70 4.31
C ASN A 221 12.01 18.18 4.64
N VAL A 222 11.70 18.02 5.92
CA VAL A 222 10.35 17.74 6.40
C VAL A 222 9.67 19.05 6.72
N ILE A 223 8.68 19.44 5.91
CA ILE A 223 7.86 20.62 6.16
C ILE A 223 6.62 20.17 6.93
N LEU A 224 6.56 20.51 8.21
CA LEU A 224 5.39 20.31 9.05
C LEU A 224 4.49 21.57 8.99
N ASN A 225 3.17 21.36 9.00
CA ASN A 225 2.17 22.45 9.01
C ASN A 225 2.25 23.39 7.79
N TRP A 226 2.46 22.82 6.60
CA TRP A 226 2.46 23.60 5.37
C TRP A 226 1.03 24.07 5.05
N THR A 227 0.79 25.38 5.18
CA THR A 227 -0.39 26.06 4.65
C THR A 227 -0.01 26.74 3.33
N PRO A 228 -0.73 26.47 2.21
CA PRO A 228 -0.48 27.21 0.98
C PRO A 228 -0.77 28.69 1.21
N LYS A 229 0.24 29.55 1.11
CA LYS A 229 -0.02 30.99 0.95
C LYS A 229 -0.61 31.16 -0.44
N LEU A 230 -1.92 31.40 -0.52
CA LEU A 230 -2.54 31.91 -1.73
C LEU A 230 -1.83 33.24 -2.04
N ARG A 231 -1.18 33.33 -3.17
CA ARG A 231 -0.72 34.62 -3.71
C ARG A 231 -1.98 35.36 -4.17
N GLU A 232 -2.22 36.52 -3.53
CA GLU A 232 -3.14 37.51 -4.03
C GLU A 232 -2.69 38.01 -5.41
#